data_a8ca983929302347c423e4858f1cde05
#
_entry.id   a8ca983929302347c423e4858f1cde05
#
_cell.length_a   1.000
_cell.length_b   1.000
_cell.length_c   1.000
_cell.angle_alpha   90.00
_cell.angle_beta   90.00
_cell.angle_gamma   90.00
#
_symmetry.space_group_name_H-M   'P 1'
#
loop_
_entity.id
_entity.type
_entity.pdbx_description
1 polymer ?
#
loop_
_entity_poly.entity_id
_entity_poly.type
_entity_poly.pdbx_seq_one_letter_code
_entity_poly.pdbx_strand_id
1 'polypeptide(L)'
;MAKDLFNRYIWLADTIYRAGKITFEEITEKWNKSALNSGEELTLRTFHNHRNAVETLFDIDIECTKSGGYYYYIKNSDDLENSGVKQWMLSSLTVRNLINESAGLKDRILFEEMPSGKEYLSPIIEAMKENIVLDVHYQSFKADEPKSYIIEPYCVKIFKQRWYLIGRDVAKNQVHIYGLDRIHKINYTKLKFKYPPRFNPKEFFDTCFGITVEDGLRANIIQLKVDAMEAKYFRALPLHHSQKEIQTTDEYSVFEYLIKPTYDFIQEILSHADKVEVLSPSFVRDVVAAYAGRMADLYFDSYDEDEADTEEQT
;
A
#
# COMPACT_ATOMS: atom_id res chain seq x y z
N MET A 1 -6.44 13.73 28.15
CA MET A 1 -5.38 14.76 27.96
C MET A 1 -4.35 14.40 26.87
N ALA A 2 -3.49 13.37 26.98
CA ALA A 2 -2.49 13.10 25.91
C ALA A 2 -3.10 12.68 24.56
N LYS A 3 -4.19 11.91 24.56
CA LYS A 3 -4.89 11.45 23.34
C LYS A 3 -5.54 12.60 22.58
N ASP A 4 -6.07 13.59 23.28
CA ASP A 4 -6.71 14.76 22.67
C ASP A 4 -5.66 15.68 22.03
N LEU A 5 -4.49 15.81 22.67
CA LEU A 5 -3.41 16.65 22.17
C LEU A 5 -2.83 16.09 20.85
N PHE A 6 -2.68 14.78 20.74
CA PHE A 6 -2.23 14.13 19.51
C PHE A 6 -3.23 14.31 18.36
N ASN A 7 -4.52 14.20 18.63
CA ASN A 7 -5.58 14.46 17.64
C ASN A 7 -5.54 15.92 17.14
N ARG A 8 -5.26 16.89 18.03
CA ARG A 8 -5.06 18.31 17.67
C ARG A 8 -3.86 18.50 16.72
N TYR A 9 -2.76 17.78 16.94
CA TYR A 9 -1.59 17.83 16.06
C TYR A 9 -1.89 17.29 14.66
N ILE A 10 -2.59 16.18 14.57
CA ILE A 10 -3.02 15.60 13.29
C ILE A 10 -3.96 16.57 12.56
N TRP A 11 -4.93 17.11 13.28
CA TRP A 11 -5.88 18.08 12.73
C TRP A 11 -5.14 19.31 12.16
N LEU A 12 -4.16 19.83 12.86
CA LEU A 12 -3.38 20.99 12.40
C LEU A 12 -2.57 20.67 11.16
N ALA A 13 -1.87 19.54 11.15
CA ALA A 13 -1.10 19.06 9.99
C ALA A 13 -2.00 18.91 8.75
N ASP A 14 -3.14 18.24 8.90
CA ASP A 14 -4.13 18.04 7.83
C ASP A 14 -4.73 19.36 7.33
N THR A 15 -5.06 20.27 8.25
CA THR A 15 -5.64 21.57 7.91
C THR A 15 -4.68 22.41 7.04
N ILE A 16 -3.39 22.43 7.39
CA ILE A 16 -2.37 23.17 6.62
C ILE A 16 -2.11 22.45 5.27
N TYR A 17 -1.99 21.13 5.27
CA TYR A 17 -1.73 20.33 4.07
C TYR A 17 -2.83 20.53 3.01
N ARG A 18 -4.10 20.39 3.40
CA ARG A 18 -5.25 20.54 2.47
C ARG A 18 -5.44 21.95 1.95
N ALA A 19 -5.10 22.95 2.75
CA ALA A 19 -5.22 24.33 2.34
C ALA A 19 -4.08 24.77 1.38
N GLY A 20 -2.95 24.05 1.38
CA GLY A 20 -1.74 24.43 0.67
C GLY A 20 -1.08 25.66 1.30
N LYS A 21 -1.83 26.77 1.40
CA LYS A 21 -1.44 28.01 2.11
C LYS A 21 -2.62 28.52 2.92
N ILE A 22 -2.40 28.82 4.20
CA ILE A 22 -3.47 29.21 5.13
C ILE A 22 -2.96 30.21 6.16
N THR A 23 -3.79 31.20 6.53
CA THR A 23 -3.45 32.18 7.58
C THR A 23 -3.78 31.60 8.97
N PHE A 24 -3.23 32.25 10.00
CA PHE A 24 -3.57 31.89 11.40
C PHE A 24 -5.06 32.13 11.72
N GLU A 25 -5.63 33.21 11.16
CA GLU A 25 -7.04 33.53 11.32
C GLU A 25 -7.95 32.45 10.75
N GLU A 26 -7.65 31.98 9.53
CA GLU A 26 -8.39 30.88 8.89
C GLU A 26 -8.24 29.56 9.65
N ILE A 27 -7.03 29.28 10.19
CA ILE A 27 -6.82 28.11 11.08
C ILE A 27 -7.70 28.23 12.33
N THR A 28 -7.76 29.41 12.93
CA THR A 28 -8.57 29.66 14.13
C THR A 28 -10.06 29.52 13.85
N GLU A 29 -10.53 29.99 12.70
CA GLU A 29 -11.93 29.79 12.29
C GLU A 29 -12.27 28.31 12.12
N LYS A 30 -11.40 27.55 11.49
CA LYS A 30 -11.58 26.09 11.35
C LYS A 30 -11.51 25.37 12.68
N TRP A 31 -10.60 25.80 13.59
CA TRP A 31 -10.50 25.27 14.95
C TRP A 31 -11.80 25.46 15.74
N ASN A 32 -12.39 26.65 15.66
CA ASN A 32 -13.63 26.96 16.36
C ASN A 32 -14.82 26.13 15.87
N LYS A 33 -14.76 25.59 14.66
CA LYS A 33 -15.77 24.71 14.07
C LYS A 33 -15.47 23.22 14.26
N SER A 34 -14.27 22.89 14.73
CA SER A 34 -13.84 21.50 14.91
C SER A 34 -14.46 20.86 16.14
N ALA A 35 -14.86 19.61 16.03
CA ALA A 35 -15.33 18.80 17.17
C ALA A 35 -14.21 18.51 18.20
N LEU A 36 -12.93 18.76 17.87
CA LEU A 36 -11.81 18.67 18.79
C LEU A 36 -11.69 19.88 19.71
N ASN A 37 -12.42 20.97 19.40
CA ASN A 37 -12.46 22.16 20.23
C ASN A 37 -13.44 21.95 21.37
N SER A 38 -12.94 21.84 22.60
CA SER A 38 -13.72 21.76 23.82
C SER A 38 -14.12 23.15 24.39
N GLY A 39 -14.15 24.19 23.55
CA GLY A 39 -14.42 25.58 23.94
C GLY A 39 -13.15 26.39 24.25
N GLU A 40 -11.97 25.87 23.91
CA GLU A 40 -10.70 26.55 24.12
C GLU A 40 -10.32 27.39 22.88
N GLU A 41 -9.94 28.64 23.10
CA GLU A 41 -9.42 29.52 22.06
C GLU A 41 -8.01 29.06 21.62
N LEU A 42 -7.78 28.97 20.30
CA LEU A 42 -6.47 28.71 19.75
C LEU A 42 -5.63 30.00 19.74
N THR A 43 -4.85 30.23 20.79
CA THR A 43 -3.95 31.37 20.83
C THR A 43 -2.75 31.17 19.90
N LEU A 44 -2.13 32.28 19.43
CA LEU A 44 -0.94 32.22 18.58
C LEU A 44 0.21 31.44 19.25
N ARG A 45 0.37 31.56 20.58
CA ARG A 45 1.36 30.80 21.36
C ARG A 45 1.07 29.29 21.32
N THR A 46 -0.18 28.91 21.52
CA THR A 46 -0.62 27.51 21.46
C THR A 46 -0.41 26.95 20.06
N PHE A 47 -0.75 27.72 19.02
CA PHE A 47 -0.52 27.36 17.64
C PHE A 47 0.96 27.09 17.35
N HIS A 48 1.88 27.98 17.77
CA HIS A 48 3.31 27.75 17.56
C HIS A 48 3.84 26.53 18.30
N ASN A 49 3.36 26.26 19.52
CA ASN A 49 3.71 25.04 20.24
C ASN A 49 3.21 23.78 19.50
N HIS A 50 1.99 23.82 18.99
CA HIS A 50 1.43 22.71 18.22
C HIS A 50 2.18 22.54 16.90
N ARG A 51 2.52 23.62 16.19
CA ARG A 51 3.31 23.59 14.97
C ARG A 51 4.64 22.88 15.18
N ASN A 52 5.42 23.27 16.18
CA ASN A 52 6.72 22.67 16.50
C ASN A 52 6.58 21.18 16.85
N ALA A 53 5.52 20.81 17.56
CA ALA A 53 5.24 19.41 17.86
C ALA A 53 4.88 18.61 16.59
N VAL A 54 4.10 19.20 15.68
CA VAL A 54 3.73 18.62 14.38
C VAL A 54 4.98 18.42 13.52
N GLU A 55 5.85 19.43 13.41
CA GLU A 55 7.12 19.34 12.67
C GLU A 55 7.98 18.17 13.19
N THR A 56 8.10 18.04 14.51
CA THR A 56 8.88 16.96 15.14
C THR A 56 8.24 15.58 14.96
N LEU A 57 6.91 15.48 15.11
CA LEU A 57 6.20 14.20 15.10
C LEU A 57 6.06 13.60 13.69
N PHE A 58 5.85 14.46 12.68
CA PHE A 58 5.60 14.04 11.31
C PHE A 58 6.79 14.24 10.38
N ASP A 59 7.89 14.79 10.89
CA ASP A 59 9.09 15.11 10.12
C ASP A 59 8.73 15.96 8.87
N ILE A 60 8.01 17.06 9.14
CA ILE A 60 7.57 18.05 8.13
C ILE A 60 8.02 19.44 8.53
N ASP A 61 8.25 20.31 7.55
CA ASP A 61 8.62 21.70 7.77
C ASP A 61 7.41 22.61 7.48
N ILE A 62 6.90 23.32 8.49
CA ILE A 62 5.83 24.29 8.34
C ILE A 62 6.43 25.70 8.33
N GLU A 63 6.55 26.30 7.14
CA GLU A 63 7.05 27.66 6.99
C GLU A 63 5.94 28.69 6.97
N CYS A 64 6.31 29.93 7.27
CA CYS A 64 5.44 31.08 7.19
C CYS A 64 6.00 32.08 6.16
N THR A 65 5.27 32.36 5.09
CA THR A 65 5.62 33.46 4.17
C THR A 65 5.08 34.77 4.66
N LYS A 66 5.90 35.84 4.53
CA LYS A 66 5.53 37.21 4.89
C LYS A 66 5.06 38.02 3.67
N SER A 67 5.28 37.52 2.48
CA SER A 67 4.90 38.20 1.22
C SER A 67 3.42 37.94 0.92
N GLY A 68 2.62 38.99 0.91
CA GLY A 68 1.19 38.95 0.60
C GLY A 68 0.29 38.51 1.77
N GLY A 69 0.86 38.39 2.99
CA GLY A 69 0.17 37.94 4.20
C GLY A 69 1.01 36.91 4.95
N TYR A 70 0.64 36.61 6.20
CA TYR A 70 1.29 35.57 6.98
C TYR A 70 0.65 34.21 6.70
N TYR A 71 1.06 33.53 5.60
CA TYR A 71 0.56 32.23 5.22
C TYR A 71 1.47 31.11 5.70
N TYR A 72 0.90 30.13 6.38
CA TYR A 72 1.57 28.89 6.77
C TYR A 72 1.36 27.84 5.69
N TYR A 73 2.41 27.08 5.38
CA TYR A 73 2.41 26.01 4.38
C TYR A 73 3.47 24.97 4.70
N ILE A 74 3.30 23.74 4.20
CA ILE A 74 4.29 22.68 4.32
C ILE A 74 5.29 22.82 3.19
N LYS A 75 6.57 23.09 3.51
CA LYS A 75 7.63 23.35 2.52
C LYS A 75 7.98 22.14 1.68
N ASN A 76 8.05 20.96 2.33
CA ASN A 76 8.43 19.70 1.72
C ASN A 76 7.20 18.85 1.33
N SER A 77 6.12 19.50 0.86
CA SER A 77 4.90 18.83 0.40
C SER A 77 5.19 17.82 -0.72
N ASP A 78 6.09 18.14 -1.65
CA ASP A 78 6.50 17.27 -2.75
C ASP A 78 7.24 16.02 -2.25
N ASP A 79 8.05 16.15 -1.19
CA ASP A 79 8.68 15.02 -0.50
C ASP A 79 7.66 14.16 0.25
N LEU A 80 6.57 14.76 0.75
CA LEU A 80 5.46 14.02 1.34
C LEU A 80 4.71 13.21 0.28
N GLU A 81 4.46 13.78 -0.89
CA GLU A 81 3.81 13.09 -2.01
C GLU A 81 4.68 11.94 -2.55
N ASN A 82 5.99 12.13 -2.59
CA ASN A 82 6.95 11.12 -3.01
C ASN A 82 7.30 10.08 -1.92
N SER A 83 7.03 10.38 -0.64
CA SER A 83 7.20 9.47 0.49
C SER A 83 5.90 8.75 0.79
N GLY A 84 5.63 7.64 0.09
CA GLY A 84 4.40 6.86 0.24
C GLY A 84 4.03 6.51 1.70
N VAL A 85 5.02 6.37 2.59
CA VAL A 85 4.78 6.09 4.02
C VAL A 85 4.26 7.32 4.76
N LYS A 86 4.88 8.50 4.56
CA LYS A 86 4.45 9.75 5.23
C LYS A 86 3.06 10.17 4.75
N GLN A 87 2.83 10.10 3.45
CA GLN A 87 1.52 10.38 2.83
C GLN A 87 0.45 9.41 3.34
N TRP A 88 0.76 8.11 3.40
CA TRP A 88 -0.16 7.10 3.93
C TRP A 88 -0.49 7.34 5.41
N MET A 89 0.50 7.68 6.23
CA MET A 89 0.28 8.01 7.65
C MET A 89 -0.63 9.22 7.80
N LEU A 90 -0.33 10.32 7.12
CA LEU A 90 -1.16 11.52 7.17
C LEU A 90 -2.59 11.23 6.69
N SER A 91 -2.76 10.57 5.55
CA SER A 91 -4.06 10.22 5.01
C SER A 91 -4.85 9.31 5.96
N SER A 92 -4.21 8.29 6.55
CA SER A 92 -4.85 7.37 7.49
C SER A 92 -5.28 8.07 8.79
N LEU A 93 -4.45 8.98 9.29
CA LEU A 93 -4.73 9.75 10.49
C LEU A 93 -5.82 10.79 10.24
N THR A 94 -5.80 11.43 9.07
CA THR A 94 -6.84 12.35 8.60
C THR A 94 -8.19 11.68 8.50
N VAL A 95 -8.28 10.52 7.83
CA VAL A 95 -9.51 9.73 7.73
C VAL A 95 -10.04 9.37 9.12
N ARG A 96 -9.16 8.91 10.03
CA ARG A 96 -9.53 8.61 11.41
C ARG A 96 -10.10 9.83 12.16
N ASN A 97 -9.50 11.01 11.98
CA ASN A 97 -9.99 12.23 12.60
C ASN A 97 -11.35 12.64 12.04
N LEU A 98 -11.54 12.62 10.73
CA LEU A 98 -12.81 12.89 10.08
C LEU A 98 -13.93 11.99 10.63
N ILE A 99 -13.62 10.70 10.83
CA ILE A 99 -14.56 9.72 11.40
C ILE A 99 -14.89 10.06 12.86
N ASN A 100 -13.89 10.45 13.66
CA ASN A 100 -14.09 10.83 15.04
C ASN A 100 -14.88 12.14 15.17
N GLU A 101 -14.62 13.11 14.29
CA GLU A 101 -15.36 14.38 14.21
C GLU A 101 -16.81 14.15 13.74
N SER A 102 -17.04 13.11 12.96
CA SER A 102 -18.35 12.73 12.41
C SER A 102 -19.04 11.66 13.25
N ALA A 103 -19.08 11.84 14.58
CA ALA A 103 -19.61 10.81 15.51
C ALA A 103 -21.01 10.27 15.13
N GLY A 104 -21.84 11.07 14.44
CA GLY A 104 -23.13 10.66 13.89
C GLY A 104 -23.09 9.98 12.52
N LEU A 105 -21.90 9.80 11.90
CA LEU A 105 -21.74 9.22 10.56
C LEU A 105 -20.99 7.89 10.56
N LYS A 106 -20.66 7.32 11.73
CA LYS A 106 -19.88 6.09 11.84
C LYS A 106 -20.48 4.92 11.06
N ASP A 107 -21.80 4.81 11.08
CA ASP A 107 -22.54 3.74 10.38
C ASP A 107 -22.67 3.98 8.87
N ARG A 108 -22.23 5.15 8.39
CA ARG A 108 -22.29 5.55 6.98
C ARG A 108 -20.92 5.50 6.29
N ILE A 109 -19.86 5.16 7.02
CA ILE A 109 -18.48 5.05 6.52
C ILE A 109 -18.06 3.61 6.71
N LEU A 110 -17.97 2.89 5.60
CA LEU A 110 -17.58 1.48 5.58
C LEU A 110 -16.10 1.37 5.27
N PHE A 111 -15.41 0.53 6.04
CA PHE A 111 -14.02 0.17 5.81
C PHE A 111 -13.93 -1.29 5.47
N GLU A 112 -13.07 -1.62 4.52
CA GLU A 112 -12.65 -3.00 4.37
C GLU A 112 -11.83 -3.42 5.59
N GLU A 113 -12.14 -4.59 6.14
CA GLU A 113 -11.35 -5.15 7.24
C GLU A 113 -9.94 -5.47 6.71
N MET A 114 -8.93 -4.91 7.38
CA MET A 114 -7.56 -5.32 7.10
C MET A 114 -7.29 -6.69 7.74
N PRO A 115 -6.66 -7.61 7.02
CA PRO A 115 -6.35 -8.94 7.54
C PRO A 115 -5.59 -8.92 8.86
N SER A 116 -5.63 -10.05 9.55
CA SER A 116 -4.85 -10.35 10.76
C SER A 116 -3.35 -10.12 10.57
N GLY A 117 -2.61 -10.05 11.65
CA GLY A 117 -1.15 -9.89 11.65
C GLY A 117 -0.65 -8.48 11.95
N LYS A 118 -1.54 -7.51 12.16
CA LYS A 118 -1.15 -6.14 12.55
C LYS A 118 -0.40 -6.10 13.87
N GLU A 119 -0.71 -7.03 14.77
CA GLU A 119 -0.06 -7.20 16.06
C GLU A 119 1.44 -7.48 15.94
N TYR A 120 1.87 -8.09 14.82
CA TYR A 120 3.27 -8.38 14.56
C TYR A 120 4.04 -7.22 13.91
N LEU A 121 3.34 -6.19 13.43
CA LEU A 121 3.99 -5.06 12.75
C LEU A 121 4.90 -4.28 13.69
N SER A 122 4.43 -3.94 14.90
CA SER A 122 5.23 -3.21 15.89
C SER A 122 6.49 -3.97 16.32
N PRO A 123 6.42 -5.25 16.73
CA PRO A 123 7.60 -6.04 17.05
C PRO A 123 8.62 -6.12 15.91
N ILE A 124 8.14 -6.25 14.66
CA ILE A 124 9.02 -6.29 13.48
C ILE A 124 9.73 -4.96 13.27
N ILE A 125 9.01 -3.85 13.37
CA ILE A 125 9.60 -2.50 13.22
C ILE A 125 10.63 -2.23 14.32
N GLU A 126 10.37 -2.63 15.56
CA GLU A 126 11.34 -2.52 16.65
C GLU A 126 12.60 -3.35 16.37
N ALA A 127 12.44 -4.59 15.91
CA ALA A 127 13.56 -5.45 15.54
C ALA A 127 14.38 -4.85 14.39
N MET A 128 13.73 -4.27 13.39
CA MET A 128 14.41 -3.55 12.29
C MET A 128 15.22 -2.35 12.82
N LYS A 129 14.63 -1.55 13.71
CA LYS A 129 15.29 -0.39 14.31
C LYS A 129 16.54 -0.76 15.11
N GLU A 130 16.46 -1.83 15.89
CA GLU A 130 17.53 -2.31 16.74
C GLU A 130 18.47 -3.31 16.06
N ASN A 131 18.20 -3.65 14.78
CA ASN A 131 18.90 -4.70 14.01
C ASN A 131 18.97 -6.04 14.75
N ILE A 132 17.84 -6.46 15.33
CA ILE A 132 17.71 -7.74 16.04
C ILE A 132 17.19 -8.80 15.10
N VAL A 133 17.83 -9.97 15.14
CA VAL A 133 17.36 -11.18 14.43
C VAL A 133 16.12 -11.73 15.13
N LEU A 134 15.10 -12.06 14.39
CA LEU A 134 13.84 -12.62 14.88
C LEU A 134 13.80 -14.14 14.72
N ASP A 135 13.21 -14.83 15.68
CA ASP A 135 12.72 -16.19 15.55
C ASP A 135 11.20 -16.13 15.30
N VAL A 136 10.79 -16.45 14.09
CA VAL A 136 9.43 -16.31 13.61
C VAL A 136 8.80 -17.68 13.40
N HIS A 137 7.76 -17.99 14.16
CA HIS A 137 6.92 -19.17 13.94
C HIS A 137 5.90 -18.84 12.83
N TYR A 138 6.10 -19.41 11.68
CA TYR A 138 5.37 -19.09 10.46
C TYR A 138 4.80 -20.34 9.80
N GLN A 139 3.54 -20.28 9.36
CA GLN A 139 2.89 -21.34 8.60
C GLN A 139 2.59 -20.90 7.18
N SER A 140 3.29 -21.47 6.22
CA SER A 140 2.94 -21.24 4.80
C SER A 140 1.64 -22.00 4.47
N PHE A 141 0.89 -21.52 3.48
CA PHE A 141 -0.33 -22.22 3.02
C PHE A 141 -0.09 -23.65 2.50
N LYS A 142 1.18 -24.02 2.24
CA LYS A 142 1.56 -25.36 1.79
C LYS A 142 2.05 -26.26 2.92
N ALA A 143 2.07 -25.78 4.16
CA ALA A 143 2.58 -26.52 5.31
C ALA A 143 1.45 -26.83 6.28
N ASP A 144 1.41 -28.07 6.77
CA ASP A 144 0.40 -28.53 7.74
C ASP A 144 0.64 -27.92 9.12
N GLU A 145 1.90 -27.60 9.45
CA GLU A 145 2.28 -27.07 10.77
C GLU A 145 3.19 -25.83 10.66
N PRO A 146 3.15 -24.93 11.66
CA PRO A 146 4.08 -23.81 11.74
C PRO A 146 5.53 -24.29 11.91
N LYS A 147 6.46 -23.61 11.24
CA LYS A 147 7.91 -23.82 11.37
C LYS A 147 8.58 -22.56 11.89
N SER A 148 9.66 -22.73 12.64
CA SER A 148 10.51 -21.62 13.09
C SER A 148 11.49 -21.22 11.98
N TYR A 149 11.58 -19.90 11.75
CA TYR A 149 12.50 -19.27 10.82
C TYR A 149 13.30 -18.20 11.53
N ILE A 150 14.61 -18.26 11.40
CA ILE A 150 15.52 -17.24 11.94
C ILE A 150 15.73 -16.19 10.86
N ILE A 151 15.19 -14.99 11.09
CA ILE A 151 15.04 -13.96 10.06
C ILE A 151 15.74 -12.67 10.49
N GLU A 152 16.55 -12.11 9.60
CA GLU A 152 17.00 -10.73 9.66
C GLU A 152 15.96 -9.86 8.98
N PRO A 153 15.17 -9.05 9.70
CA PRO A 153 14.11 -8.24 9.12
C PRO A 153 14.69 -7.04 8.36
N TYR A 154 14.43 -6.95 7.06
CA TYR A 154 14.96 -5.88 6.21
C TYR A 154 13.96 -4.76 5.98
N CYS A 155 12.74 -5.10 5.58
CA CYS A 155 11.67 -4.12 5.39
C CYS A 155 10.28 -4.76 5.52
N VAL A 156 9.26 -3.92 5.61
CA VAL A 156 7.86 -4.33 5.52
C VAL A 156 7.21 -3.67 4.31
N LYS A 157 6.29 -4.40 3.66
CA LYS A 157 5.53 -3.93 2.50
C LYS A 157 4.05 -4.24 2.69
N ILE A 158 3.18 -3.33 2.27
CA ILE A 158 1.75 -3.59 2.13
C ILE A 158 1.42 -3.86 0.68
N PHE A 159 0.62 -4.89 0.42
CA PHE A 159 0.07 -5.19 -0.91
C PHE A 159 -1.29 -5.87 -0.78
N LYS A 160 -2.28 -5.42 -1.57
CA LYS A 160 -3.67 -5.92 -1.53
C LYS A 160 -4.15 -6.10 -0.08
N GLN A 161 -3.98 -5.03 0.73
CA GLN A 161 -4.38 -4.93 2.13
C GLN A 161 -3.67 -5.85 3.12
N ARG A 162 -2.65 -6.61 2.71
CA ARG A 162 -1.85 -7.48 3.58
C ARG A 162 -0.47 -6.92 3.83
N TRP A 163 0.00 -7.07 5.05
CA TRP A 163 1.38 -6.76 5.42
C TRP A 163 2.31 -7.95 5.19
N TYR A 164 3.49 -7.65 4.73
CA TYR A 164 4.54 -8.62 4.46
C TYR A 164 5.85 -8.17 5.09
N LEU A 165 6.55 -9.10 5.74
CA LEU A 165 7.93 -8.95 6.17
C LEU A 165 8.85 -9.47 5.07
N ILE A 166 9.79 -8.66 4.66
CA ILE A 166 10.89 -9.05 3.78
C ILE A 166 12.14 -9.16 4.63
N GLY A 167 12.77 -10.29 4.63
CA GLY A 167 13.96 -10.52 5.43
C GLY A 167 14.79 -11.70 4.94
N ARG A 168 16.04 -11.75 5.36
CA ARG A 168 16.93 -12.86 5.05
C ARG A 168 16.68 -14.03 6.01
N ASP A 169 16.29 -15.17 5.48
CA ASP A 169 16.32 -16.44 6.20
C ASP A 169 17.79 -16.83 6.43
N VAL A 170 18.20 -16.86 7.68
CA VAL A 170 19.61 -17.11 8.05
C VAL A 170 20.06 -18.52 7.64
N ALA A 171 19.16 -19.51 7.74
CA ALA A 171 19.48 -20.89 7.40
C ALA A 171 19.68 -21.10 5.90
N LYS A 172 18.88 -20.43 5.07
CA LYS A 172 18.94 -20.55 3.61
C LYS A 172 19.86 -19.52 2.97
N ASN A 173 20.22 -18.48 3.71
CA ASN A 173 20.98 -17.32 3.22
C ASN A 173 20.32 -16.62 2.02
N GLN A 174 19.00 -16.56 2.00
CA GLN A 174 18.19 -15.98 0.93
C GLN A 174 17.16 -15.02 1.51
N VAL A 175 16.80 -13.99 0.74
CA VAL A 175 15.71 -13.08 1.08
C VAL A 175 14.37 -13.74 0.75
N HIS A 176 13.50 -13.81 1.75
CA HIS A 176 12.15 -14.34 1.62
C HIS A 176 11.10 -13.32 2.05
N ILE A 177 9.87 -13.57 1.65
CA ILE A 177 8.71 -12.72 1.90
C ILE A 177 7.71 -13.52 2.75
N TYR A 178 7.35 -12.97 3.90
CA TYR A 178 6.48 -13.60 4.88
C TYR A 178 5.24 -12.74 5.11
N GLY A 179 4.05 -13.25 4.81
CA GLY A 179 2.80 -12.56 5.15
C GLY A 179 2.59 -12.53 6.66
N LEU A 180 2.32 -11.35 7.23
CA LEU A 180 2.15 -11.22 8.67
C LEU A 180 0.92 -11.98 9.19
N ASP A 181 -0.10 -12.15 8.36
CA ASP A 181 -1.31 -12.92 8.61
C ASP A 181 -1.06 -14.42 8.86
N ARG A 182 0.13 -14.90 8.55
CA ARG A 182 0.55 -16.31 8.69
C ARG A 182 1.61 -16.50 9.77
N ILE A 183 1.89 -15.46 10.55
CA ILE A 183 2.77 -15.53 11.71
C ILE A 183 1.94 -15.96 12.91
N HIS A 184 2.41 -16.95 13.63
CA HIS A 184 1.80 -17.43 14.86
C HIS A 184 2.48 -16.85 16.11
N LYS A 185 3.79 -16.60 16.02
CA LYS A 185 4.58 -16.05 17.12
C LYS A 185 5.87 -15.42 16.62
N ILE A 186 6.31 -14.36 17.29
CA ILE A 186 7.62 -13.74 17.11
C ILE A 186 8.34 -13.74 18.46
N ASN A 187 9.59 -14.18 18.46
CA ASN A 187 10.50 -14.05 19.59
C ASN A 187 11.71 -13.21 19.16
N TYR A 188 12.16 -12.32 20.05
CA TYR A 188 13.43 -11.62 19.86
C TYR A 188 14.58 -12.53 20.21
N THR A 189 15.55 -12.66 19.33
CA THR A 189 16.78 -13.36 19.65
C THR A 189 17.77 -12.41 20.32
N LYS A 190 18.89 -12.96 20.82
CA LYS A 190 20.03 -12.13 21.30
C LYS A 190 21.00 -11.75 20.17
N LEU A 191 20.74 -12.21 18.96
CA LEU A 191 21.59 -12.01 17.80
C LEU A 191 21.25 -10.66 17.14
N LYS A 192 22.30 -9.94 16.77
CA LYS A 192 22.18 -8.73 15.93
C LYS A 192 22.72 -9.02 14.54
N PHE A 193 22.17 -8.34 13.55
CA PHE A 193 22.64 -8.41 12.17
C PHE A 193 23.13 -7.04 11.71
N LYS A 194 23.88 -7.03 10.62
CA LYS A 194 24.26 -5.80 9.95
C LYS A 194 23.39 -5.66 8.70
N TYR A 195 22.59 -4.61 8.64
CA TYR A 195 21.77 -4.33 7.46
C TYR A 195 22.65 -4.26 6.20
N PRO A 196 22.33 -5.00 5.13
CA PRO A 196 23.17 -5.04 3.95
C PRO A 196 23.18 -3.66 3.24
N PRO A 197 24.35 -3.02 3.07
CA PRO A 197 24.41 -1.66 2.51
C PRO A 197 23.95 -1.57 1.05
N ARG A 198 23.88 -2.72 0.36
CA ARG A 198 23.43 -2.83 -1.04
C ARG A 198 21.95 -3.23 -1.16
N PHE A 199 21.25 -3.51 -0.07
CA PHE A 199 19.84 -3.83 -0.13
C PHE A 199 19.02 -2.54 -0.10
N ASN A 200 18.36 -2.25 -1.20
CA ASN A 200 17.42 -1.13 -1.31
C ASN A 200 16.01 -1.70 -1.56
N PRO A 201 15.06 -1.54 -0.64
CA PRO A 201 13.70 -2.06 -0.82
C PRO A 201 12.99 -1.55 -2.08
N LYS A 202 13.23 -0.29 -2.47
CA LYS A 202 12.65 0.28 -3.69
C LYS A 202 13.18 -0.42 -4.94
N GLU A 203 14.50 -0.58 -5.04
CA GLU A 203 15.13 -1.27 -6.16
C GLU A 203 14.78 -2.77 -6.18
N PHE A 204 14.63 -3.39 -5.01
CA PHE A 204 14.25 -4.80 -4.90
C PHE A 204 12.89 -5.10 -5.53
N PHE A 205 11.95 -4.16 -5.42
CA PHE A 205 10.60 -4.27 -5.98
C PHE A 205 10.38 -3.43 -7.24
N ASP A 206 11.36 -2.70 -7.71
CA ASP A 206 11.23 -1.70 -8.80
C ASP A 206 10.58 -2.25 -10.07
N THR A 207 10.89 -3.49 -10.41
CA THR A 207 10.33 -4.18 -11.59
C THR A 207 9.31 -5.25 -11.22
N CYS A 208 8.78 -5.24 -10.01
CA CYS A 208 7.83 -6.26 -9.54
C CYS A 208 6.45 -5.64 -9.30
N PHE A 209 5.43 -6.21 -9.94
CA PHE A 209 4.06 -6.00 -9.52
C PHE A 209 3.79 -6.87 -8.28
N GLY A 210 3.30 -6.23 -7.20
CA GLY A 210 2.97 -6.99 -6.00
C GLY A 210 4.15 -7.34 -5.10
N ILE A 211 4.14 -8.58 -4.63
CA ILE A 211 5.09 -9.10 -3.64
C ILE A 211 5.89 -10.31 -4.13
N THR A 212 5.49 -10.91 -5.23
CA THR A 212 6.20 -12.07 -5.78
C THR A 212 7.51 -11.62 -6.42
N VAL A 213 8.61 -12.16 -5.92
CA VAL A 213 9.95 -11.97 -6.47
C VAL A 213 10.49 -13.34 -6.80
N GLU A 214 10.75 -13.58 -8.08
CA GLU A 214 11.29 -14.83 -8.59
C GLU A 214 12.75 -14.63 -9.00
N ASP A 215 13.64 -15.42 -8.41
CA ASP A 215 15.05 -15.41 -8.76
C ASP A 215 15.24 -15.85 -10.22
N GLY A 216 16.05 -15.10 -10.96
CA GLY A 216 16.32 -15.37 -12.37
C GLY A 216 15.29 -14.83 -13.35
N LEU A 217 14.10 -14.42 -12.90
CA LEU A 217 13.11 -13.78 -13.77
C LEU A 217 13.55 -12.33 -14.07
N ARG A 218 13.68 -12.03 -15.36
CA ARG A 218 14.10 -10.70 -15.83
C ARG A 218 12.88 -9.81 -16.09
N ALA A 219 13.06 -8.51 -15.88
CA ALA A 219 12.09 -7.53 -16.35
C ALA A 219 12.06 -7.51 -17.88
N ASN A 220 10.86 -7.39 -18.42
CA ASN A 220 10.59 -7.33 -19.85
C ASN A 220 9.71 -6.12 -20.13
N ILE A 221 9.79 -5.61 -21.34
CA ILE A 221 8.80 -4.66 -21.85
C ILE A 221 7.56 -5.46 -22.20
N ILE A 222 6.47 -5.19 -21.48
CA ILE A 222 5.17 -5.85 -21.68
C ILE A 222 4.19 -4.81 -22.20
N GLN A 223 3.51 -5.12 -23.30
CA GLN A 223 2.50 -4.26 -23.89
C GLN A 223 1.13 -4.88 -23.72
N LEU A 224 0.23 -4.11 -23.13
CA LEU A 224 -1.17 -4.46 -22.92
C LEU A 224 -2.06 -3.59 -23.78
N LYS A 225 -2.91 -4.20 -24.58
CA LYS A 225 -4.05 -3.55 -25.22
C LYS A 225 -5.22 -3.57 -24.24
N VAL A 226 -5.76 -2.42 -23.97
CA VAL A 226 -6.79 -2.20 -22.95
C VAL A 226 -7.99 -1.53 -23.60
N ASP A 227 -9.19 -2.06 -23.38
CA ASP A 227 -10.45 -1.47 -23.85
C ASP A 227 -10.56 0.02 -23.49
N ALA A 228 -11.18 0.84 -24.34
CA ALA A 228 -11.21 2.30 -24.15
C ALA A 228 -11.84 2.75 -22.82
N MET A 229 -12.84 2.01 -22.31
CA MET A 229 -13.45 2.31 -21.03
C MET A 229 -12.50 1.92 -19.88
N GLU A 230 -11.92 0.73 -19.95
CA GLU A 230 -10.98 0.21 -18.95
C GLU A 230 -9.71 1.06 -18.90
N ALA A 231 -9.26 1.60 -20.02
CA ALA A 231 -8.09 2.49 -20.08
C ALA A 231 -8.23 3.74 -19.21
N LYS A 232 -9.46 4.21 -18.92
CA LYS A 232 -9.69 5.33 -17.99
C LYS A 232 -9.30 4.97 -16.56
N TYR A 233 -9.56 3.73 -16.16
CA TYR A 233 -9.15 3.23 -14.83
C TYR A 233 -7.64 3.07 -14.75
N PHE A 234 -7.00 2.56 -15.80
CA PHE A 234 -5.53 2.46 -15.87
C PHE A 234 -4.83 3.82 -15.80
N ARG A 235 -5.43 4.87 -16.36
CA ARG A 235 -4.90 6.25 -16.23
C ARG A 235 -5.10 6.80 -14.84
N ALA A 236 -6.26 6.55 -14.23
CA ALA A 236 -6.60 7.05 -12.90
C ALA A 236 -5.79 6.36 -11.78
N LEU A 237 -5.54 5.06 -11.94
CA LEU A 237 -4.75 4.25 -11.00
C LEU A 237 -3.79 3.35 -11.79
N PRO A 238 -2.59 3.84 -12.11
CA PRO A 238 -1.58 3.05 -12.82
C PRO A 238 -1.22 1.76 -12.08
N LEU A 239 -1.16 0.64 -12.79
CA LEU A 239 -0.80 -0.65 -12.21
C LEU A 239 0.63 -0.67 -11.67
N HIS A 240 1.52 0.07 -12.33
CA HIS A 240 2.94 0.16 -11.96
C HIS A 240 3.51 1.51 -12.35
N HIS A 241 4.51 2.00 -11.61
CA HIS A 241 5.15 3.30 -11.89
C HIS A 241 5.80 3.40 -13.27
N SER A 242 6.16 2.27 -13.90
CA SER A 242 6.70 2.24 -15.26
C SER A 242 5.64 2.32 -16.36
N GLN A 243 4.35 2.41 -16.01
CA GLN A 243 3.25 2.48 -16.98
C GLN A 243 3.41 3.67 -17.91
N LYS A 244 3.37 3.40 -19.21
CA LYS A 244 3.35 4.43 -20.26
C LYS A 244 2.27 4.10 -21.27
N GLU A 245 1.40 5.05 -21.55
CA GLU A 245 0.45 4.94 -22.64
C GLU A 245 1.16 5.29 -23.94
N ILE A 246 1.27 4.34 -24.87
CA ILE A 246 2.03 4.48 -26.12
C ILE A 246 1.13 4.64 -27.34
N GLN A 247 -0.14 4.28 -27.22
CA GLN A 247 -1.14 4.44 -28.28
C GLN A 247 -2.52 4.63 -27.67
N THR A 248 -3.34 5.49 -28.31
CA THR A 248 -4.76 5.70 -27.96
C THR A 248 -5.58 5.75 -29.21
N THR A 249 -6.71 5.06 -29.19
CA THR A 249 -7.76 5.09 -30.23
C THR A 249 -9.13 5.28 -29.57
N ASP A 250 -10.19 5.33 -30.34
CA ASP A 250 -11.56 5.38 -29.82
C ASP A 250 -12.01 4.05 -29.20
N GLU A 251 -11.37 2.93 -29.59
CA GLU A 251 -11.75 1.58 -29.18
C GLU A 251 -10.83 1.03 -28.06
N TYR A 252 -9.55 1.41 -28.05
CA TYR A 252 -8.57 0.87 -27.11
C TYR A 252 -7.38 1.82 -26.90
N SER A 253 -6.64 1.57 -25.83
CA SER A 253 -5.29 2.11 -25.59
C SER A 253 -4.26 1.00 -25.46
N VAL A 254 -2.99 1.31 -25.75
CA VAL A 254 -1.88 0.41 -25.49
C VAL A 254 -0.99 1.00 -24.42
N PHE A 255 -0.81 0.23 -23.34
CA PHE A 255 0.07 0.56 -22.24
C PHE A 255 1.32 -0.33 -22.26
N GLU A 256 2.46 0.29 -22.02
CA GLU A 256 3.75 -0.36 -21.93
C GLU A 256 4.27 -0.34 -20.50
N TYR A 257 4.86 -1.46 -20.06
CA TYR A 257 5.42 -1.67 -18.72
C TYR A 257 6.80 -2.27 -18.81
N LEU A 258 7.72 -1.81 -17.94
CA LEU A 258 8.99 -2.52 -17.69
C LEU A 258 8.84 -3.30 -16.38
N ILE A 259 8.49 -4.59 -16.47
CA ILE A 259 8.10 -5.37 -15.31
C ILE A 259 8.47 -6.86 -15.48
N LYS A 260 8.67 -7.54 -14.35
CA LYS A 260 8.78 -8.99 -14.30
C LYS A 260 7.39 -9.61 -14.40
N PRO A 261 7.13 -10.53 -15.35
CA PRO A 261 5.84 -11.20 -15.50
C PRO A 261 5.63 -12.26 -14.41
N THR A 262 5.62 -11.83 -13.15
CA THR A 262 5.37 -12.67 -11.99
C THR A 262 3.91 -13.11 -11.93
N TYR A 263 3.64 -14.12 -11.09
CA TYR A 263 2.28 -14.61 -10.86
C TYR A 263 1.29 -13.50 -10.46
N ASP A 264 1.72 -12.56 -9.58
CA ASP A 264 0.87 -11.43 -9.17
C ASP A 264 0.45 -10.56 -10.37
N PHE A 265 1.38 -10.33 -11.32
CA PHE A 265 1.07 -9.53 -12.52
C PHE A 265 0.17 -10.28 -13.50
N ILE A 266 0.41 -11.58 -13.70
CA ILE A 266 -0.46 -12.41 -14.54
C ILE A 266 -1.89 -12.44 -13.97
N GLN A 267 -2.02 -12.61 -12.66
CA GLN A 267 -3.32 -12.55 -12.00
C GLN A 267 -4.02 -11.19 -12.15
N GLU A 268 -3.26 -10.10 -12.08
CA GLU A 268 -3.82 -8.77 -12.30
C GLU A 268 -4.38 -8.64 -13.72
N ILE A 269 -3.64 -9.08 -14.75
CA ILE A 269 -4.13 -9.09 -16.13
C ILE A 269 -5.44 -9.88 -16.25
N LEU A 270 -5.47 -11.09 -15.70
CA LEU A 270 -6.64 -11.97 -15.74
C LEU A 270 -7.85 -11.40 -14.99
N SER A 271 -7.65 -10.56 -13.99
CA SER A 271 -8.75 -9.92 -13.24
C SER A 271 -9.54 -8.91 -14.06
N HIS A 272 -8.99 -8.42 -15.18
CA HIS A 272 -9.66 -7.53 -16.12
C HIS A 272 -10.45 -8.28 -17.22
N ALA A 273 -10.54 -9.60 -17.10
CA ALA A 273 -11.28 -10.48 -18.02
C ALA A 273 -10.91 -10.24 -19.51
N ASP A 274 -11.91 -9.98 -20.36
CA ASP A 274 -11.76 -9.75 -21.80
C ASP A 274 -11.39 -8.30 -22.18
N LYS A 275 -11.17 -7.42 -21.19
CA LYS A 275 -10.86 -6.00 -21.41
C LYS A 275 -9.37 -5.73 -21.60
N VAL A 276 -8.52 -6.70 -21.30
CA VAL A 276 -7.06 -6.57 -21.38
C VAL A 276 -6.47 -7.73 -22.17
N GLU A 277 -5.72 -7.39 -23.23
CA GLU A 277 -5.00 -8.35 -24.07
C GLU A 277 -3.50 -8.09 -23.99
N VAL A 278 -2.69 -9.13 -23.76
CA VAL A 278 -1.22 -9.04 -23.85
C VAL A 278 -0.82 -9.05 -25.33
N LEU A 279 -0.21 -7.97 -25.83
CA LEU A 279 0.32 -7.89 -27.18
C LEU A 279 1.73 -8.48 -27.29
N SER A 280 2.59 -8.16 -26.31
CA SER A 280 3.97 -8.61 -26.24
C SER A 280 4.47 -8.69 -24.80
N PRO A 281 5.51 -9.48 -24.53
CA PRO A 281 6.11 -10.51 -25.40
C PRO A 281 5.25 -11.78 -25.52
N SER A 282 5.48 -12.59 -26.56
CA SER A 282 4.65 -13.77 -26.84
C SER A 282 4.58 -14.75 -25.68
N PHE A 283 5.68 -14.99 -24.98
CA PHE A 283 5.69 -15.93 -23.85
C PHE A 283 4.79 -15.50 -22.70
N VAL A 284 4.59 -14.19 -22.46
CA VAL A 284 3.64 -13.69 -21.46
C VAL A 284 2.21 -13.89 -21.96
N ARG A 285 1.97 -13.61 -23.26
CA ARG A 285 0.70 -13.86 -23.91
C ARG A 285 0.31 -15.35 -23.81
N ASP A 286 1.25 -16.25 -24.08
CA ASP A 286 1.01 -17.70 -24.02
C ASP A 286 0.66 -18.17 -22.60
N VAL A 287 1.30 -17.60 -21.57
CA VAL A 287 0.97 -17.88 -20.17
C VAL A 287 -0.45 -17.43 -19.83
N VAL A 288 -0.84 -16.21 -20.23
CA VAL A 288 -2.20 -15.69 -19.99
C VAL A 288 -3.23 -16.52 -20.75
N ALA A 289 -2.95 -16.84 -22.01
CA ALA A 289 -3.84 -17.69 -22.83
C ALA A 289 -4.02 -19.09 -22.22
N ALA A 290 -2.96 -19.70 -21.68
CA ALA A 290 -3.05 -20.98 -21.01
C ALA A 290 -3.89 -20.94 -19.72
N TYR A 291 -3.86 -19.83 -18.96
CA TYR A 291 -4.75 -19.64 -17.83
C TYR A 291 -6.19 -19.45 -18.28
N ALA A 292 -6.43 -18.59 -19.28
CA ALA A 292 -7.78 -18.35 -19.81
C ALA A 292 -8.42 -19.63 -20.37
N GLY A 293 -7.63 -20.46 -21.07
CA GLY A 293 -8.09 -21.76 -21.57
C GLY A 293 -8.55 -22.68 -20.43
N ARG A 294 -7.68 -22.88 -19.41
CA ARG A 294 -8.07 -23.69 -18.23
C ARG A 294 -9.27 -23.12 -17.48
N MET A 295 -9.42 -21.78 -17.45
CA MET A 295 -10.60 -21.17 -16.85
C MET A 295 -11.85 -21.50 -17.69
N ALA A 296 -11.78 -21.43 -19.03
CA ALA A 296 -12.88 -21.79 -19.89
C ALA A 296 -13.29 -23.27 -19.69
N ASP A 297 -12.31 -24.18 -19.65
CA ASP A 297 -12.56 -25.61 -19.44
C ASP A 297 -13.36 -25.89 -18.16
N LEU A 298 -13.09 -25.16 -17.06
CA LEU A 298 -13.86 -25.29 -15.80
C LEU A 298 -15.35 -24.96 -15.91
N TYR A 299 -15.75 -24.20 -16.92
CA TYR A 299 -17.15 -23.83 -17.11
C TYR A 299 -17.82 -24.64 -18.21
N PHE A 300 -17.10 -25.15 -19.20
CA PHE A 300 -17.65 -25.96 -20.26
C PHE A 300 -17.85 -27.42 -19.82
N ASP A 301 -16.94 -28.02 -19.10
CA ASP A 301 -17.04 -29.39 -18.61
C ASP A 301 -18.26 -29.62 -17.68
N SER A 302 -18.76 -28.56 -17.01
CA SER A 302 -19.92 -28.65 -16.11
C SER A 302 -21.28 -28.60 -16.82
N TYR A 303 -21.34 -28.19 -18.10
CA TYR A 303 -22.61 -28.11 -18.85
C TYR A 303 -22.97 -29.42 -19.51
N ASP A 304 -22.00 -30.28 -19.87
CA ASP A 304 -22.26 -31.56 -20.55
C ASP A 304 -22.86 -32.65 -19.61
N GLU A 305 -22.64 -32.53 -18.27
CA GLU A 305 -23.19 -33.46 -17.28
C GLU A 305 -24.69 -33.19 -16.98
N ASP A 306 -25.12 -31.90 -16.99
CA ASP A 306 -26.51 -31.53 -16.67
C ASP A 306 -27.50 -31.78 -17.84
N GLU A 307 -27.02 -31.79 -19.10
CA GLU A 307 -27.87 -32.11 -20.26
C GLU A 307 -28.11 -33.64 -20.45
N ALA A 308 -27.15 -34.48 -20.03
CA ALA A 308 -27.25 -35.92 -20.11
C ALA A 308 -28.32 -36.51 -19.17
N ASP A 309 -28.53 -35.92 -17.98
CA ASP A 309 -29.53 -36.37 -17.01
C ASP A 309 -30.97 -35.98 -17.35
N THR A 310 -31.18 -35.08 -18.33
CA THR A 310 -32.53 -34.64 -18.73
C THR A 310 -33.12 -35.48 -19.88
N GLU A 311 -32.30 -36.19 -20.66
CA GLU A 311 -32.78 -37.04 -21.77
C GLU A 311 -33.16 -38.46 -21.33
N GLU A 312 -32.76 -38.94 -20.13
CA GLU A 312 -33.15 -40.27 -19.62
C GLU A 312 -34.51 -40.30 -18.86
N GLN A 313 -35.22 -39.16 -18.73
CA GLN A 313 -36.53 -39.10 -18.03
C GLN A 313 -37.73 -38.79 -18.92
N THR A 314 -37.61 -38.93 -20.20
CA THR A 314 -38.74 -38.84 -21.16
C THR A 314 -38.91 -40.15 -21.89
#